data_29c456ca0b7b95aa16dae82fac5ee998
#
_entry.id   29c456ca0b7b95aa16dae82fac5ee998
#
_cell.length_a   1.000
_cell.length_b   1.000
_cell.length_c   1.000
_cell.angle_alpha   90.00
_cell.angle_beta   90.00
_cell.angle_gamma   90.00
#
_symmetry.space_group_name_H-M   'P 1'
#
loop_
_entity.id
_entity.type
_entity.pdbx_description
1 polymer ?
#
loop_
_entity_poly.entity_id
_entity_poly.type
_entity_poly.pdbx_seq_one_letter_code
_entity_poly.pdbx_strand_id
1 'polypeptide(L)'
;HIIPMVSAIWSMPPYEATQMPLSFFLNFFKNHGLFKIKNRPQWFTVANRSKTYVDKIINQISGEHFKNYNINRIIRNEFGAKIFYGEENEFFDYDKVVIATHADEALKIIDNPTSDEEHILKNFKYNENTAIIHFDETIMPKNKKAWCSWNSSMSKDNIEKTSVTY
;
A
#
# COMPACT_ATOMS: atom_id res chain seq x y z
N HIS A 1 17.87 -12.73 10.21
CA HIS A 1 16.82 -11.97 10.95
C HIS A 1 16.40 -10.67 10.26
N ILE A 2 17.33 -9.88 9.72
CA ILE A 2 17.01 -8.58 9.11
C ILE A 2 16.21 -8.76 7.81
N ILE A 3 16.70 -9.56 6.87
CA ILE A 3 16.03 -9.75 5.56
C ILE A 3 14.60 -10.28 5.72
N PRO A 4 14.34 -11.35 6.49
CA PRO A 4 12.96 -11.80 6.71
C PRO A 4 12.07 -10.74 7.36
N MET A 5 12.61 -9.91 8.26
CA MET A 5 11.85 -8.83 8.88
C MET A 5 11.52 -7.73 7.87
N VAL A 6 12.47 -7.34 7.02
CA VAL A 6 12.22 -6.37 5.93
C VAL A 6 11.18 -6.91 4.97
N SER A 7 11.35 -8.16 4.52
CA SER A 7 10.37 -8.83 3.64
C SER A 7 8.96 -8.85 4.25
N ALA A 8 8.86 -9.12 5.55
CA ALA A 8 7.58 -9.13 6.25
C ALA A 8 6.93 -7.75 6.34
N ILE A 9 7.71 -6.70 6.67
CA ILE A 9 7.20 -5.34 6.84
C ILE A 9 6.68 -4.76 5.51
N TRP A 10 7.41 -4.99 4.41
CA TRP A 10 7.07 -4.43 3.09
C TRP A 10 6.40 -5.42 2.15
N SER A 11 6.07 -6.63 2.62
CA SER A 11 5.42 -7.68 1.80
C SER A 11 6.15 -7.94 0.48
N MET A 12 7.49 -7.98 0.53
CA MET A 12 8.35 -8.15 -0.64
C MET A 12 9.20 -9.42 -0.56
N PRO A 13 9.60 -10.00 -1.70
CA PRO A 13 10.52 -11.13 -1.70
C PRO A 13 11.87 -10.78 -1.07
N PRO A 14 12.59 -11.75 -0.47
CA PRO A 14 13.88 -11.51 0.18
C PRO A 14 14.94 -10.88 -0.73
N TYR A 15 14.95 -11.22 -2.01
CA TYR A 15 15.91 -10.66 -2.97
C TYR A 15 15.66 -9.15 -3.20
N GLU A 16 14.41 -8.70 -3.24
CA GLU A 16 14.07 -7.28 -3.34
C GLU A 16 14.46 -6.53 -2.06
N ALA A 17 14.27 -7.16 -0.91
CA ALA A 17 14.68 -6.59 0.38
C ALA A 17 16.19 -6.26 0.42
N THR A 18 17.02 -7.02 -0.29
CA THR A 18 18.47 -6.74 -0.40
C THR A 18 18.80 -5.57 -1.31
N GLN A 19 17.88 -5.17 -2.18
CA GLN A 19 18.05 -4.01 -3.09
C GLN A 19 17.60 -2.68 -2.45
N MET A 20 16.94 -2.76 -1.28
CA MET A 20 16.48 -1.58 -0.57
C MET A 20 17.64 -0.67 -0.16
N PRO A 21 17.58 0.65 -0.41
CA PRO A 21 18.60 1.57 0.05
C PRO A 21 18.76 1.52 1.57
N LEU A 22 19.97 1.30 2.06
CA LEU A 22 20.26 1.18 3.49
C LEU A 22 19.80 2.41 4.28
N SER A 23 19.91 3.60 3.71
CA SER A 23 19.44 4.84 4.33
C SER A 23 17.93 4.85 4.58
N PHE A 24 17.15 4.33 3.63
CA PHE A 24 15.69 4.19 3.77
C PHE A 24 15.35 3.23 4.91
N PHE A 25 15.97 2.05 4.92
CA PHE A 25 15.81 1.06 5.98
C PHE A 25 16.15 1.65 7.37
N LEU A 26 17.33 2.29 7.52
CA LEU A 26 17.76 2.85 8.79
C LEU A 26 16.83 3.97 9.28
N ASN A 27 16.38 4.85 8.39
CA ASN A 27 15.46 5.93 8.74
C ASN A 27 14.09 5.37 9.19
N PHE A 28 13.56 4.38 8.48
CA PHE A 28 12.31 3.72 8.88
C PHE A 28 12.43 3.10 10.27
N PHE A 29 13.46 2.29 10.50
CA PHE A 29 13.67 1.63 11.79
C PHE A 29 13.87 2.62 12.93
N LYS A 30 14.61 3.71 12.68
CA LYS A 30 14.80 4.79 13.65
C LYS A 30 13.48 5.49 13.98
N ASN A 31 12.70 5.88 12.98
CA ASN A 31 11.44 6.60 13.14
C ASN A 31 10.39 5.77 13.88
N HIS A 32 10.38 4.45 13.66
CA HIS A 32 9.45 3.53 14.31
C HIS A 32 9.98 2.96 15.65
N GLY A 33 11.17 3.41 16.09
CA GLY A 33 11.76 2.96 17.34
C GLY A 33 12.13 1.46 17.37
N LEU A 34 12.31 0.83 16.20
CA LEU A 34 12.59 -0.60 16.09
C LEU A 34 14.01 -0.98 16.54
N PHE A 35 14.92 -0.01 16.62
CA PHE A 35 16.24 -0.19 17.22
C PHE A 35 16.25 -0.11 18.75
N LYS A 36 15.14 0.31 19.38
CA LYS A 36 15.06 0.43 20.83
C LYS A 36 14.81 -0.92 21.49
N ILE A 37 15.63 -1.29 22.46
CA ILE A 37 15.42 -2.47 23.30
C ILE A 37 14.54 -2.12 24.50
N LYS A 38 14.76 -0.91 25.07
CA LYS A 38 13.98 -0.38 26.20
C LYS A 38 13.20 0.86 25.75
N ASN A 39 12.13 1.19 26.47
CA ASN A 39 11.29 2.36 26.19
C ASN A 39 10.79 2.38 24.72
N ARG A 40 10.34 1.24 24.23
CA ARG A 40 9.72 1.16 22.90
C ARG A 40 8.44 2.00 22.85
N PRO A 41 8.14 2.67 21.74
CA PRO A 41 6.87 3.36 21.58
C PRO A 41 5.70 2.37 21.72
N GLN A 42 4.64 2.79 22.40
CA GLN A 42 3.39 2.04 22.43
C GLN A 42 2.74 2.17 21.07
N TRP A 43 2.40 1.04 20.46
CA TRP A 43 1.66 1.00 19.21
C TRP A 43 0.15 1.05 19.49
N PHE A 44 -0.56 1.78 18.64
CA PHE A 44 -2.00 1.93 18.69
C PHE A 44 -2.59 1.66 17.32
N THR A 45 -3.83 1.22 17.30
CA THR A 45 -4.64 1.12 16.09
C THR A 45 -5.98 1.81 16.32
N VAL A 46 -6.65 2.19 15.25
CA VAL A 46 -7.97 2.83 15.34
C VAL A 46 -9.00 1.81 15.83
N ALA A 47 -9.70 2.15 16.91
CA ALA A 47 -10.80 1.32 17.39
C ALA A 47 -11.85 1.16 16.28
N ASN A 48 -12.34 -0.07 16.10
CA ASN A 48 -13.29 -0.43 15.03
C ASN A 48 -12.75 -0.23 13.61
N ARG A 49 -11.42 -0.31 13.44
CA ARG A 49 -10.70 -0.27 12.14
C ARG A 49 -10.74 1.08 11.44
N SER A 50 -10.09 1.13 10.29
CA SER A 50 -9.93 2.34 9.46
C SER A 50 -11.25 2.94 8.97
N LYS A 51 -12.30 2.13 8.82
CA LYS A 51 -13.63 2.60 8.44
C LYS A 51 -14.12 3.74 9.33
N THR A 52 -13.78 3.72 10.61
CA THR A 52 -14.22 4.74 11.59
C THR A 52 -13.76 6.15 11.23
N TYR A 53 -12.49 6.32 10.84
CA TYR A 53 -12.01 7.65 10.44
C TYR A 53 -12.41 7.99 9.00
N VAL A 54 -12.51 7.02 8.12
CA VAL A 54 -12.99 7.23 6.74
C VAL A 54 -14.42 7.77 6.77
N ASP A 55 -15.32 7.15 7.51
CA ASP A 55 -16.71 7.61 7.64
C ASP A 55 -16.79 9.03 8.24
N LYS A 56 -15.94 9.33 9.25
CA LYS A 56 -15.86 10.69 9.81
C LYS A 56 -15.39 11.74 8.82
N ILE A 57 -14.39 11.42 7.99
CA ILE A 57 -13.88 12.32 6.95
C ILE A 57 -14.97 12.55 5.90
N ILE A 58 -15.59 11.48 5.40
CA ILE A 58 -16.65 11.56 4.39
C ILE A 58 -17.80 12.44 4.89
N ASN A 59 -18.21 12.29 6.14
CA ASN A 59 -19.29 13.10 6.72
C ASN A 59 -18.95 14.59 6.91
N GLN A 60 -17.68 14.97 6.81
CA GLN A 60 -17.21 16.37 6.87
C GLN A 60 -17.05 17.02 5.50
N ILE A 61 -16.98 16.21 4.44
CA ILE A 61 -16.88 16.72 3.07
C ILE A 61 -18.27 17.17 2.62
N SER A 62 -18.38 18.42 2.20
CA SER A 62 -19.65 19.01 1.75
C SER A 62 -20.01 18.70 0.30
N GLY A 63 -19.10 18.07 -0.46
CA GLY A 63 -19.29 17.71 -1.86
C GLY A 63 -20.06 16.39 -2.04
N GLU A 64 -20.38 16.09 -3.29
CA GLU A 64 -21.00 14.82 -3.68
C GLU A 64 -20.00 13.66 -3.57
N HIS A 65 -20.50 12.47 -3.26
CA HIS A 65 -19.74 11.26 -3.12
C HIS A 65 -20.21 10.20 -4.11
N PHE A 66 -19.44 9.96 -5.12
CA PHE A 66 -19.72 8.93 -6.12
C PHE A 66 -19.00 7.63 -5.76
N LYS A 67 -19.71 6.51 -5.78
CA LYS A 67 -19.17 5.18 -5.53
C LYS A 67 -19.48 4.27 -6.70
N ASN A 68 -18.61 3.27 -6.91
CA ASN A 68 -18.77 2.28 -7.98
C ASN A 68 -18.69 2.89 -9.39
N TYR A 69 -18.05 4.02 -9.54
CA TYR A 69 -17.72 4.61 -10.84
C TYR A 69 -16.39 4.03 -11.31
N ASN A 70 -16.42 3.35 -12.44
CA ASN A 70 -15.21 2.87 -13.09
C ASN A 70 -14.58 4.01 -13.89
N ILE A 71 -13.66 4.73 -13.27
CA ILE A 71 -12.91 5.82 -13.93
C ILE A 71 -11.94 5.16 -14.91
N ASN A 72 -12.03 5.52 -16.18
CA ASN A 72 -11.27 4.90 -17.26
C ASN A 72 -10.32 5.88 -17.97
N ARG A 73 -10.59 7.20 -17.90
CA ARG A 73 -9.75 8.20 -18.56
C ARG A 73 -9.91 9.58 -17.91
N ILE A 74 -8.80 10.34 -17.86
CA ILE A 74 -8.76 11.75 -17.42
C ILE A 74 -8.08 12.55 -18.51
N ILE A 75 -8.79 13.51 -19.09
CA ILE A 75 -8.29 14.42 -20.11
C ILE A 75 -8.14 15.81 -19.49
N ARG A 76 -6.95 16.37 -19.57
CA ARG A 76 -6.65 17.74 -19.12
C ARG A 76 -6.88 18.75 -20.23
N ASN A 77 -7.33 19.92 -19.86
CA ASN A 77 -7.45 21.08 -20.76
C ASN A 77 -7.01 22.36 -20.03
N GLU A 78 -7.08 23.49 -20.68
CA GLU A 78 -6.67 24.80 -20.12
C GLU A 78 -7.50 25.24 -18.92
N PHE A 79 -8.72 24.72 -18.76
CA PHE A 79 -9.67 25.13 -17.74
C PHE A 79 -9.78 24.12 -16.58
N GLY A 80 -9.27 22.90 -16.76
CA GLY A 80 -9.38 21.85 -15.75
C GLY A 80 -9.17 20.45 -16.33
N ALA A 81 -10.04 19.50 -15.96
CA ALA A 81 -9.98 18.14 -16.47
C ALA A 81 -11.35 17.48 -16.56
N LYS A 82 -11.51 16.66 -17.58
CA LYS A 82 -12.65 15.74 -17.75
C LYS A 82 -12.31 14.39 -17.20
N ILE A 83 -13.16 13.86 -16.32
CA ILE A 83 -13.06 12.52 -15.76
C ILE A 83 -14.12 11.63 -16.43
N PHE A 84 -13.66 10.70 -17.24
CA PHE A 84 -14.54 9.75 -17.93
C PHE A 84 -14.76 8.51 -17.09
N TYR A 85 -15.98 7.97 -17.15
CA TYR A 85 -16.37 6.77 -16.43
C TYR A 85 -17.34 5.91 -17.25
N GLY A 86 -17.48 4.64 -16.84
CA GLY A 86 -18.39 3.73 -17.53
C GLY A 86 -17.96 3.35 -18.94
N GLU A 87 -18.88 2.83 -19.73
CA GLU A 87 -18.63 2.35 -21.10
C GLU A 87 -19.01 3.37 -22.18
N GLU A 88 -19.91 4.31 -21.88
CA GLU A 88 -20.51 5.24 -22.84
C GLU A 88 -19.81 6.60 -22.98
N ASN A 89 -18.57 6.74 -22.50
CA ASN A 89 -17.84 8.01 -22.48
C ASN A 89 -18.55 9.16 -21.73
N GLU A 90 -19.35 8.82 -20.72
CA GLU A 90 -19.86 9.82 -19.80
C GLU A 90 -18.72 10.46 -19.01
N PHE A 91 -18.85 11.74 -18.69
CA PHE A 91 -17.80 12.45 -17.98
C PHE A 91 -18.33 13.54 -17.02
N PHE A 92 -17.51 13.87 -16.05
CA PHE A 92 -17.63 15.06 -15.21
C PHE A 92 -16.52 16.05 -15.55
N ASP A 93 -16.82 17.34 -15.51
CA ASP A 93 -15.84 18.42 -15.63
C ASP A 93 -15.48 18.95 -14.24
N TYR A 94 -14.17 19.15 -14.00
CA TYR A 94 -13.65 19.74 -12.75
C TYR A 94 -12.52 20.71 -13.04
N ASP A 95 -12.43 21.80 -12.25
CA ASP A 95 -11.33 22.76 -12.33
C ASP A 95 -10.00 22.14 -11.88
N LYS A 96 -10.04 21.22 -10.91
CA LYS A 96 -8.86 20.54 -10.37
C LYS A 96 -9.20 19.10 -10.00
N VAL A 97 -8.25 18.21 -10.21
CA VAL A 97 -8.37 16.78 -9.91
C VAL A 97 -7.18 16.31 -9.09
N VAL A 98 -7.44 15.54 -8.04
CA VAL A 98 -6.44 14.82 -7.27
C VAL A 98 -6.64 13.34 -7.54
N ILE A 99 -5.64 12.68 -8.12
CA ILE A 99 -5.65 11.25 -8.36
C ILE A 99 -4.98 10.58 -7.16
N ALA A 100 -5.76 9.85 -6.36
CA ALA A 100 -5.30 9.17 -5.15
C ALA A 100 -5.38 7.64 -5.28
N THR A 101 -5.06 7.12 -6.46
CA THR A 101 -4.94 5.69 -6.76
C THR A 101 -3.49 5.23 -6.65
N HIS A 102 -3.21 3.95 -6.90
CA HIS A 102 -1.85 3.50 -7.14
C HIS A 102 -1.24 4.22 -8.35
N ALA A 103 0.08 4.39 -8.36
CA ALA A 103 0.76 5.15 -9.41
C ALA A 103 0.61 4.50 -10.80
N ASP A 104 0.63 3.18 -10.88
CA ASP A 104 0.39 2.43 -12.12
C ASP A 104 -1.05 2.56 -12.62
N GLU A 105 -2.03 2.61 -11.69
CA GLU A 105 -3.42 2.88 -12.03
C GLU A 105 -3.61 4.33 -12.50
N ALA A 106 -2.97 5.29 -11.80
CA ALA A 106 -2.99 6.69 -12.21
C ALA A 106 -2.47 6.85 -13.65
N LEU A 107 -1.35 6.21 -13.96
CA LEU A 107 -0.75 6.27 -15.30
C LEU A 107 -1.64 5.68 -16.40
N LYS A 108 -2.42 4.65 -16.09
CA LYS A 108 -3.37 4.04 -17.05
C LYS A 108 -4.53 4.96 -17.41
N ILE A 109 -5.00 5.79 -16.47
CA ILE A 109 -6.18 6.64 -16.68
C ILE A 109 -5.84 8.05 -17.14
N ILE A 110 -4.60 8.52 -16.99
CA ILE A 110 -4.19 9.84 -17.50
C ILE A 110 -4.02 9.76 -19.02
N ASP A 111 -4.83 10.54 -19.73
CA ASP A 111 -4.68 10.72 -21.17
C ASP A 111 -3.51 11.68 -21.45
N ASN A 112 -2.59 11.28 -22.32
CA ASN A 112 -1.40 12.04 -22.65
C ASN A 112 -0.57 12.49 -21.42
N PRO A 113 -0.01 11.53 -20.64
CA PRO A 113 0.89 11.87 -19.54
C PRO A 113 2.13 12.59 -20.07
N THR A 114 2.66 13.53 -19.31
CA THR A 114 3.96 14.14 -19.62
C THR A 114 5.07 13.12 -19.46
N SER A 115 6.24 13.41 -20.06
CA SER A 115 7.42 12.55 -19.92
C SER A 115 7.84 12.38 -18.45
N ASP A 116 7.70 13.41 -17.64
CA ASP A 116 8.03 13.35 -16.22
C ASP A 116 7.02 12.51 -15.43
N GLU A 117 5.73 12.67 -15.69
CA GLU A 117 4.68 11.84 -15.08
C GLU A 117 4.88 10.37 -15.43
N GLU A 118 5.11 10.06 -16.70
CA GLU A 118 5.38 8.70 -17.14
C GLU A 118 6.65 8.15 -16.49
N HIS A 119 7.73 8.93 -16.48
CA HIS A 119 8.99 8.51 -15.88
C HIS A 119 8.86 8.26 -14.38
N ILE A 120 8.17 9.13 -13.63
CA ILE A 120 8.03 9.03 -12.20
C ILE A 120 7.06 7.90 -11.83
N LEU A 121 5.85 7.90 -12.41
CA LEU A 121 4.78 6.98 -12.00
C LEU A 121 5.11 5.52 -12.30
N LYS A 122 5.76 5.21 -13.42
CA LYS A 122 6.15 3.83 -13.76
C LYS A 122 7.27 3.25 -12.88
N ASN A 123 7.96 4.09 -12.10
CA ASN A 123 8.98 3.61 -11.17
C ASN A 123 8.40 3.09 -9.84
N PHE A 124 7.13 3.36 -9.54
CA PHE A 124 6.42 2.74 -8.44
C PHE A 124 5.97 1.34 -8.84
N LYS A 125 6.63 0.34 -8.31
CA LYS A 125 6.31 -1.07 -8.58
C LYS A 125 5.41 -1.61 -7.48
N TYR A 126 4.44 -2.41 -7.87
CA TYR A 126 3.50 -3.08 -6.97
C TYR A 126 3.64 -4.59 -7.13
N ASN A 127 3.66 -5.30 -6.01
CA ASN A 127 3.71 -6.75 -5.97
C ASN A 127 2.33 -7.31 -5.67
N GLU A 128 1.95 -8.37 -6.35
CA GLU A 128 0.74 -9.11 -6.02
C GLU A 128 0.93 -9.87 -4.71
N ASN A 129 -0.04 -9.73 -3.81
CA ASN A 129 -0.06 -10.40 -2.53
C ASN A 129 -1.41 -11.11 -2.34
N THR A 130 -1.37 -12.35 -1.88
CA THR A 130 -2.57 -13.09 -1.50
C THR A 130 -2.75 -13.02 0.00
N ALA A 131 -3.87 -12.44 0.45
CA ALA A 131 -4.24 -12.40 1.86
C ALA A 131 -5.29 -13.47 2.15
N ILE A 132 -5.03 -14.33 3.14
CA ILE A 132 -5.91 -15.42 3.54
C ILE A 132 -6.24 -15.24 5.02
N ILE A 133 -7.54 -15.19 5.35
CA ILE A 133 -8.02 -15.24 6.74
C ILE A 133 -8.21 -16.71 7.12
N HIS A 134 -7.56 -17.14 8.18
CA HIS A 134 -7.63 -18.52 8.65
C HIS A 134 -7.48 -18.62 10.17
N PHE A 135 -7.72 -19.81 10.71
CA PHE A 135 -7.57 -20.15 12.14
C PHE A 135 -6.56 -21.27 12.37
N ASP A 136 -5.71 -21.55 11.39
CA ASP A 136 -4.73 -22.63 11.46
C ASP A 136 -3.49 -22.18 12.23
N GLU A 137 -3.34 -22.66 13.47
CA GLU A 137 -2.16 -22.39 14.30
C GLU A 137 -0.92 -23.19 13.87
N THR A 138 -1.06 -24.16 12.99
CA THR A 138 0.08 -25.04 12.61
C THR A 138 1.16 -24.32 11.83
N ILE A 139 0.80 -23.21 11.16
CA ILE A 139 1.74 -22.34 10.43
C ILE A 139 2.50 -21.37 11.34
N MET A 140 2.08 -21.25 12.60
CA MET A 140 2.73 -20.41 13.61
C MET A 140 3.94 -21.13 14.22
N PRO A 141 4.88 -20.39 14.85
CA PRO A 141 5.96 -21.00 15.59
C PRO A 141 5.46 -22.00 16.64
N LYS A 142 6.07 -23.18 16.72
CA LYS A 142 5.70 -24.23 17.69
C LYS A 142 5.71 -23.74 19.14
N ASN A 143 6.64 -22.86 19.48
CA ASN A 143 6.68 -22.23 20.79
C ASN A 143 5.80 -20.97 20.80
N LYS A 144 4.68 -21.01 21.48
CA LYS A 144 3.76 -19.85 21.61
C LYS A 144 4.42 -18.60 22.17
N LYS A 145 5.50 -18.70 22.95
CA LYS A 145 6.27 -17.53 23.42
C LYS A 145 7.05 -16.81 22.32
N ALA A 146 7.20 -17.44 21.14
CA ALA A 146 7.84 -16.85 19.98
C ALA A 146 6.85 -16.11 19.05
N TRP A 147 5.55 -16.17 19.36
CA TRP A 147 4.54 -15.48 18.58
C TRP A 147 4.69 -13.96 18.72
N CYS A 148 4.66 -13.27 17.60
CA CYS A 148 4.78 -11.82 17.51
C CYS A 148 3.84 -11.28 16.44
N SER A 149 3.80 -9.96 16.30
CA SER A 149 2.92 -9.29 15.33
C SER A 149 3.26 -9.63 13.87
N TRP A 150 4.49 -10.04 13.59
CA TRP A 150 4.93 -10.52 12.28
C TRP A 150 5.68 -11.84 12.44
N ASN A 151 5.07 -12.94 12.02
CA ASN A 151 5.67 -14.25 12.04
C ASN A 151 6.02 -14.63 10.61
N SER A 152 7.26 -14.40 10.21
CA SER A 152 7.74 -14.69 8.87
C SER A 152 8.16 -16.16 8.76
N SER A 153 7.62 -16.86 7.78
CA SER A 153 8.03 -18.20 7.41
C SER A 153 8.72 -18.18 6.04
N MET A 154 9.90 -18.79 5.99
CA MET A 154 10.67 -18.97 4.75
C MET A 154 10.91 -20.45 4.53
N SER A 155 10.58 -20.94 3.34
CA SER A 155 10.94 -22.30 2.94
C SER A 155 12.43 -22.38 2.64
N LYS A 156 13.09 -23.47 3.06
CA LYS A 156 14.49 -23.74 2.68
C LYS A 156 14.63 -24.02 1.19
N ASP A 157 13.58 -24.56 0.59
CA ASP A 157 13.56 -25.00 -0.79
C ASP A 157 13.08 -23.91 -1.76
N ASN A 158 12.50 -22.83 -1.24
CA ASN A 158 12.03 -21.70 -2.04
C ASN A 158 12.20 -20.38 -1.27
N ILE A 159 13.40 -19.82 -1.41
CA ILE A 159 13.77 -18.54 -0.78
C ILE A 159 13.01 -17.35 -1.40
N GLU A 160 12.43 -17.53 -2.58
CA GLU A 160 11.70 -16.48 -3.29
C GLU A 160 10.30 -16.18 -2.70
N LYS A 161 9.75 -17.15 -1.97
CA LYS A 161 8.42 -17.01 -1.35
C LYS A 161 8.52 -16.86 0.16
N THR A 162 8.07 -15.75 0.66
CA THR A 162 7.92 -15.49 2.09
C THR A 162 6.45 -15.40 2.42
N SER A 163 6.00 -16.13 3.44
CA SER A 163 4.68 -15.90 4.04
C SER A 163 4.82 -15.18 5.37
N VAL A 164 3.86 -14.34 5.68
CA VAL A 164 3.79 -13.61 6.95
C VAL A 164 2.44 -13.87 7.58
N THR A 165 2.45 -14.32 8.84
CA THR A 165 1.25 -14.52 9.65
C THR A 165 1.20 -13.49 10.77
N TYR A 166 0.04 -12.89 10.96
CA TYR A 166 -0.21 -11.83 11.94
C TYR A 166 -1.02 -12.33 13.12
#